data_009c365120c19cb805f59aaf24db4649
#
_entry.id   009c365120c19cb805f59aaf24db4649
#
_cell.length_a   1.000
_cell.length_b   1.000
_cell.length_c   1.000
_cell.angle_alpha   90.00
_cell.angle_beta   90.00
_cell.angle_gamma   90.00
#
_symmetry.space_group_name_H-M   'P 1'
#
loop_
_entity.id
_entity.type
_entity.pdbx_description
1 polymer ?
#
loop_
_entity_poly.entity_id
_entity_poly.type
_entity_poly.pdbx_seq_one_letter_code
_entity_poly.pdbx_strand_id
1 'polypeptide(L)'
;MALVQILASHASLQAHEKEIRRAIDEFELDMEYPYIAGAREFLCALREAGVPRAVVTSSNRAKMENVYRVHPEFRTLFDRVFTADDVTRSKPAPDCYMNAAHCMGVEPAECVVFEDSLNGLKAARSAGTYVVALTTSCTEQEVAPLADRVVDNFVDFAACLALFSREKMR
;
A
#
# COMPACT_ATOMS: atom_id res chain seq x y z
N MET A 1 -11.58 8.34 3.10
CA MET A 1 -12.38 8.26 4.35
C MET A 1 -12.90 6.83 4.46
N ALA A 2 -12.75 6.17 5.61
CA ALA A 2 -13.22 4.78 5.74
C ALA A 2 -14.77 4.71 5.72
N LEU A 3 -15.32 3.63 5.13
CA LEU A 3 -16.78 3.41 5.04
C LEU A 3 -17.49 3.62 6.39
N VAL A 4 -16.89 3.13 7.48
CA VAL A 4 -17.45 3.30 8.85
C VAL A 4 -17.61 4.77 9.23
N GLN A 5 -16.68 5.64 8.84
CA GLN A 5 -16.78 7.09 9.12
C GLN A 5 -17.85 7.75 8.26
N ILE A 6 -18.02 7.32 7.00
CA ILE A 6 -19.08 7.80 6.11
C ILE A 6 -20.44 7.41 6.67
N LEU A 7 -20.62 6.15 7.05
CA LEU A 7 -21.88 5.66 7.63
C LEU A 7 -22.20 6.36 8.97
N ALA A 8 -21.21 6.55 9.83
CA ALA A 8 -21.39 7.24 11.12
C ALA A 8 -21.80 8.70 10.98
N SER A 9 -21.40 9.39 9.90
CA SER A 9 -21.72 10.79 9.66
C SER A 9 -23.07 11.04 8.95
N HIS A 10 -23.75 9.96 8.48
CA HIS A 10 -25.00 10.07 7.70
C HIS A 10 -26.05 9.09 8.22
N ALA A 11 -26.96 9.56 9.07
CA ALA A 11 -28.00 8.74 9.69
C ALA A 11 -28.88 7.97 8.69
N SER A 12 -29.13 8.55 7.51
CA SER A 12 -29.86 7.89 6.43
C SER A 12 -29.16 6.65 5.85
N LEU A 13 -27.82 6.61 5.90
CA LEU A 13 -27.04 5.46 5.42
C LEU A 13 -26.90 4.37 6.47
N GLN A 14 -27.02 4.72 7.77
CA GLN A 14 -26.95 3.73 8.86
C GLN A 14 -28.07 2.67 8.76
N ALA A 15 -29.26 3.08 8.33
CA ALA A 15 -30.37 2.16 8.13
C ALA A 15 -30.08 1.10 7.06
N HIS A 16 -29.19 1.37 6.11
CA HIS A 16 -28.83 0.52 4.98
C HIS A 16 -27.40 -0.05 5.09
N GLU A 17 -26.78 0.02 6.25
CA GLU A 17 -25.38 -0.40 6.43
C GLU A 17 -25.12 -1.82 5.92
N LYS A 18 -26.01 -2.78 6.23
CA LYS A 18 -25.85 -4.18 5.81
C LYS A 18 -25.92 -4.35 4.29
N GLU A 19 -26.84 -3.63 3.65
CA GLU A 19 -27.02 -3.66 2.20
C GLU A 19 -25.83 -3.02 1.49
N ILE A 20 -25.34 -1.89 2.00
CA ILE A 20 -24.16 -1.20 1.47
C ILE A 20 -22.93 -2.09 1.60
N ARG A 21 -22.71 -2.71 2.76
CA ARG A 21 -21.58 -3.64 2.95
C ARG A 21 -21.64 -4.80 1.98
N ARG A 22 -22.82 -5.44 1.85
CA ARG A 22 -23.01 -6.56 0.92
C ARG A 22 -22.71 -6.14 -0.52
N ALA A 23 -23.21 -5.00 -0.96
CA ALA A 23 -22.96 -4.51 -2.31
C ALA A 23 -21.47 -4.24 -2.57
N ILE A 24 -20.72 -3.73 -1.56
CA ILE A 24 -19.28 -3.55 -1.63
C ILE A 24 -18.57 -4.90 -1.71
N ASP A 25 -18.93 -5.86 -0.85
CA ASP A 25 -18.31 -7.18 -0.83
C ASP A 25 -18.55 -7.92 -2.16
N GLU A 26 -19.76 -7.84 -2.73
CA GLU A 26 -20.08 -8.38 -4.06
C GLU A 26 -19.25 -7.69 -5.17
N PHE A 27 -19.13 -6.38 -5.15
CA PHE A 27 -18.29 -5.63 -6.10
C PHE A 27 -16.83 -6.04 -6.01
N GLU A 28 -16.31 -6.19 -4.80
CA GLU A 28 -14.90 -6.58 -4.56
C GLU A 28 -14.57 -8.00 -5.05
N LEU A 29 -15.57 -8.91 -5.11
CA LEU A 29 -15.38 -10.25 -5.67
C LEU A 29 -15.09 -10.23 -7.18
N ASP A 30 -15.61 -9.24 -7.90
CA ASP A 30 -15.48 -9.10 -9.36
C ASP A 30 -14.32 -8.15 -9.76
N MET A 31 -13.59 -7.57 -8.78
CA MET A 31 -12.46 -6.68 -9.07
C MET A 31 -11.27 -7.44 -9.65
N GLU A 32 -10.63 -6.83 -10.66
CA GLU A 32 -9.44 -7.39 -11.32
C GLU A 32 -8.12 -7.03 -10.60
N TYR A 33 -8.11 -6.02 -9.75
CA TYR A 33 -6.93 -5.53 -9.01
C TYR A 33 -5.69 -5.29 -9.91
N PRO A 34 -5.78 -4.47 -10.97
CA PRO A 34 -4.65 -4.28 -11.89
C PRO A 34 -3.44 -3.69 -11.16
N TYR A 35 -2.25 -4.16 -11.52
CA TYR A 35 -1.01 -3.54 -11.04
C TYR A 35 -0.86 -2.12 -11.59
N ILE A 36 -0.34 -1.21 -10.78
CA ILE A 36 0.13 0.09 -11.25
C ILE A 36 1.26 -0.14 -12.25
N ALA A 37 1.32 0.67 -13.31
CA ALA A 37 2.33 0.53 -14.36
C ALA A 37 3.76 0.47 -13.79
N GLY A 38 4.53 -0.54 -14.20
CA GLY A 38 5.90 -0.79 -13.75
C GLY A 38 6.04 -1.41 -12.35
N ALA A 39 4.93 -1.59 -11.59
CA ALA A 39 5.03 -2.10 -10.21
C ALA A 39 5.56 -3.53 -10.15
N ARG A 40 5.12 -4.40 -11.05
CA ARG A 40 5.56 -5.81 -11.08
C ARG A 40 7.04 -5.92 -11.42
N GLU A 41 7.49 -5.19 -12.43
CA GLU A 41 8.89 -5.12 -12.87
C GLU A 41 9.79 -4.57 -11.75
N PHE A 42 9.33 -3.50 -11.09
CA PHE A 42 10.03 -2.92 -9.95
C PHE A 42 10.18 -3.91 -8.79
N LEU A 43 9.11 -4.61 -8.40
CA LEU A 43 9.13 -5.62 -7.34
C LEU A 43 10.04 -6.80 -7.69
N CYS A 44 10.05 -7.25 -8.95
CA CYS A 44 10.97 -8.28 -9.43
C CYS A 44 12.44 -7.81 -9.31
N ALA A 45 12.75 -6.59 -9.73
CA ALA A 45 14.08 -6.03 -9.63
C ALA A 45 14.55 -5.89 -8.17
N LEU A 46 13.68 -5.45 -7.25
CA LEU A 46 13.96 -5.42 -5.81
C LEU A 46 14.27 -6.82 -5.26
N ARG A 47 13.49 -7.83 -5.69
CA ARG A 47 13.72 -9.22 -5.28
C ARG A 47 15.09 -9.73 -5.74
N GLU A 48 15.47 -9.48 -6.99
CA GLU A 48 16.78 -9.86 -7.56
C GLU A 48 17.93 -9.15 -6.85
N ALA A 49 17.71 -7.91 -6.42
CA ALA A 49 18.68 -7.14 -5.63
C ALA A 49 18.74 -7.55 -4.15
N GLY A 50 17.87 -8.47 -3.69
CA GLY A 50 17.80 -8.91 -2.29
C GLY A 50 17.24 -7.84 -1.35
N VAL A 51 16.49 -6.85 -1.85
CA VAL A 51 15.88 -5.79 -1.03
C VAL A 51 14.60 -6.33 -0.38
N PRO A 52 14.47 -6.28 0.98
CA PRO A 52 13.26 -6.70 1.66
C PRO A 52 12.03 -5.87 1.23
N ARG A 53 10.87 -6.54 1.05
CA ARG A 53 9.65 -5.91 0.55
C ARG A 53 8.45 -6.39 1.35
N ALA A 54 7.59 -5.45 1.73
CA ALA A 54 6.34 -5.76 2.41
C ALA A 54 5.17 -4.97 1.81
N VAL A 55 3.97 -5.55 1.88
CA VAL A 55 2.71 -4.84 1.67
C VAL A 55 2.15 -4.43 3.03
N VAL A 56 1.67 -3.19 3.14
CA VAL A 56 0.98 -2.66 4.31
C VAL A 56 -0.36 -2.09 3.84
N THR A 57 -1.40 -2.90 3.90
CA THR A 57 -2.73 -2.55 3.38
C THR A 57 -3.74 -2.24 4.47
N SER A 58 -4.71 -1.36 4.15
CA SER A 58 -5.91 -1.15 4.97
C SER A 58 -7.00 -2.21 4.72
N SER A 59 -6.78 -3.13 3.80
CA SER A 59 -7.65 -4.28 3.58
C SER A 59 -7.45 -5.31 4.69
N ASN A 60 -8.52 -6.01 5.08
CA ASN A 60 -8.44 -7.15 5.97
C ASN A 60 -8.02 -8.42 5.21
N ARG A 61 -7.79 -9.53 5.93
CA ARG A 61 -7.36 -10.80 5.33
C ARG A 61 -8.39 -11.34 4.33
N ALA A 62 -9.67 -11.20 4.60
CA ALA A 62 -10.72 -11.68 3.70
C ALA A 62 -10.66 -10.99 2.33
N LYS A 63 -10.43 -9.66 2.30
CA LYS A 63 -10.22 -8.92 1.05
C LYS A 63 -8.94 -9.34 0.33
N MET A 64 -7.87 -9.63 1.06
CA MET A 64 -6.62 -10.10 0.47
C MET A 64 -6.76 -11.46 -0.20
N GLU A 65 -7.69 -12.33 0.23
CA GLU A 65 -7.96 -13.59 -0.49
C GLU A 65 -8.50 -13.35 -1.90
N ASN A 66 -9.28 -12.28 -2.14
CA ASN A 66 -9.70 -11.90 -3.49
C ASN A 66 -8.51 -11.50 -4.37
N VAL A 67 -7.58 -10.71 -3.83
CA VAL A 67 -6.32 -10.36 -4.53
C VAL A 67 -5.54 -11.61 -4.90
N TYR A 68 -5.38 -12.55 -3.97
CA TYR A 68 -4.63 -13.80 -4.22
C TYR A 68 -5.32 -14.74 -5.20
N ARG A 69 -6.64 -14.70 -5.30
CA ARG A 69 -7.41 -15.45 -6.28
C ARG A 69 -7.16 -14.94 -7.69
N VAL A 70 -7.11 -13.61 -7.86
CA VAL A 70 -6.88 -12.96 -9.16
C VAL A 70 -5.40 -12.97 -9.53
N HIS A 71 -4.52 -12.76 -8.55
CA HIS A 71 -3.07 -12.68 -8.68
C HIS A 71 -2.36 -13.69 -7.78
N PRO A 72 -2.34 -14.99 -8.11
CA PRO A 72 -1.70 -16.01 -7.27
C PRO A 72 -0.21 -15.75 -7.01
N GLU A 73 0.47 -15.11 -7.96
CA GLU A 73 1.89 -14.73 -7.86
C GLU A 73 2.14 -13.61 -6.85
N PHE A 74 1.13 -12.84 -6.45
CA PHE A 74 1.26 -11.69 -5.55
C PHE A 74 1.98 -12.07 -4.24
N ARG A 75 1.65 -13.23 -3.68
CA ARG A 75 2.30 -13.75 -2.45
C ARG A 75 3.81 -13.93 -2.61
N THR A 76 4.31 -14.13 -3.82
CA THR A 76 5.74 -14.35 -4.10
C THR A 76 6.51 -13.06 -4.38
N LEU A 77 5.79 -11.95 -4.60
CA LEU A 77 6.40 -10.65 -4.86
C LEU A 77 6.85 -9.94 -3.58
N PHE A 78 6.37 -10.36 -2.41
CA PHE A 78 6.64 -9.74 -1.12
C PHE A 78 7.12 -10.77 -0.10
N ASP A 79 7.98 -10.34 0.81
CA ASP A 79 8.45 -11.17 1.91
C ASP A 79 7.39 -11.26 3.02
N ARG A 80 6.57 -10.20 3.18
CA ARG A 80 5.45 -10.13 4.12
C ARG A 80 4.29 -9.29 3.61
N VAL A 81 3.09 -9.60 4.10
CA VAL A 81 1.86 -8.82 3.89
C VAL A 81 1.26 -8.50 5.26
N PHE A 82 1.11 -7.23 5.55
CA PHE A 82 0.46 -6.71 6.76
C PHE A 82 -0.90 -6.14 6.37
N THR A 83 -1.94 -6.56 7.07
CA THR A 83 -3.33 -6.20 6.82
C THR A 83 -3.88 -5.31 7.94
N ALA A 84 -5.11 -4.83 7.78
CA ALA A 84 -5.79 -4.10 8.86
C ALA A 84 -5.96 -4.92 10.14
N ASP A 85 -5.94 -6.26 10.05
CA ASP A 85 -6.08 -7.16 11.20
C ASP A 85 -4.80 -7.27 12.04
N ASP A 86 -3.67 -6.75 11.56
CA ASP A 86 -2.37 -6.84 12.22
C ASP A 86 -2.05 -5.61 13.08
N VAL A 87 -2.97 -4.62 13.18
CA VAL A 87 -2.78 -3.39 13.94
C VAL A 87 -4.02 -2.97 14.72
N THR A 88 -3.83 -2.31 15.85
CA THR A 88 -4.92 -1.80 16.69
C THR A 88 -5.46 -0.46 16.15
N ARG A 89 -4.59 0.42 15.66
CA ARG A 89 -4.96 1.73 15.14
C ARG A 89 -4.70 1.78 13.65
N SER A 90 -5.77 2.03 12.89
CA SER A 90 -5.70 2.15 11.42
C SER A 90 -5.03 3.46 10.99
N LYS A 91 -4.56 3.51 9.72
CA LYS A 91 -4.12 4.76 9.07
C LYS A 91 -5.19 5.86 9.28
N PRO A 92 -4.83 7.06 9.71
CA PRO A 92 -3.52 7.70 9.61
C PRO A 92 -2.57 7.49 10.79
N ALA A 93 -2.88 6.62 11.78
CA ALA A 93 -1.91 6.26 12.80
C ALA A 93 -0.70 5.53 12.20
N PRO A 94 0.54 5.74 12.72
CA PRO A 94 1.75 5.18 12.14
C PRO A 94 1.94 3.69 12.42
N ASP A 95 1.10 3.09 13.24
CA ASP A 95 1.25 1.75 13.82
C ASP A 95 1.53 0.68 12.77
N CYS A 96 0.85 0.73 11.61
CA CYS A 96 1.01 -0.28 10.57
C CYS A 96 2.42 -0.27 9.96
N TYR A 97 3.01 0.91 9.73
CA TYR A 97 4.37 1.01 9.18
C TYR A 97 5.43 0.74 10.23
N MET A 98 5.23 1.20 11.47
CA MET A 98 6.12 0.88 12.60
C MET A 98 6.15 -0.63 12.88
N ASN A 99 4.96 -1.29 12.88
CA ASN A 99 4.86 -2.73 13.05
C ASN A 99 5.55 -3.48 11.90
N ALA A 100 5.34 -3.04 10.66
CA ALA A 100 5.99 -3.64 9.49
C ALA A 100 7.51 -3.53 9.58
N ALA A 101 8.06 -2.34 9.86
CA ALA A 101 9.50 -2.13 10.02
C ALA A 101 10.07 -3.02 11.13
N HIS A 102 9.44 -3.06 12.31
CA HIS A 102 9.84 -3.92 13.42
C HIS A 102 9.86 -5.41 13.02
N CYS A 103 8.79 -5.90 12.37
CA CYS A 103 8.70 -7.30 11.93
C CYS A 103 9.68 -7.65 10.80
N MET A 104 10.13 -6.67 10.03
CA MET A 104 11.16 -6.81 9.00
C MET A 104 12.59 -6.66 9.55
N GLY A 105 12.74 -6.25 10.82
CA GLY A 105 14.04 -6.09 11.47
C GLY A 105 14.82 -4.86 11.01
N VAL A 106 14.13 -3.80 10.63
CA VAL A 106 14.70 -2.52 10.16
C VAL A 106 14.10 -1.34 10.91
N GLU A 107 14.82 -0.22 10.96
CA GLU A 107 14.29 1.03 11.51
C GLU A 107 13.38 1.72 10.50
N PRO A 108 12.30 2.41 10.92
CA PRO A 108 11.43 3.14 10.01
C PRO A 108 12.16 4.13 9.11
N ALA A 109 13.20 4.79 9.60
CA ALA A 109 14.02 5.73 8.83
C ALA A 109 14.81 5.09 7.66
N GLU A 110 14.98 3.76 7.67
CA GLU A 110 15.60 2.97 6.60
C GLU A 110 14.58 2.48 5.57
N CYS A 111 13.27 2.72 5.80
CA CYS A 111 12.20 2.28 4.94
C CYS A 111 11.80 3.35 3.92
N VAL A 112 11.53 2.91 2.70
CA VAL A 112 10.83 3.70 1.69
C VAL A 112 9.40 3.19 1.58
N VAL A 113 8.42 4.07 1.77
CA VAL A 113 7.00 3.76 1.64
C VAL A 113 6.45 4.38 0.37
N PHE A 114 5.84 3.57 -0.50
CA PHE A 114 5.06 4.01 -1.64
C PHE A 114 3.58 3.97 -1.26
N GLU A 115 2.89 5.09 -1.40
CA GLU A 115 1.50 5.23 -0.92
C GLU A 115 0.75 6.26 -1.77
N ASP A 116 -0.55 6.06 -1.97
CA ASP A 116 -1.41 6.90 -2.80
C ASP A 116 -2.57 7.56 -2.05
N SER A 117 -2.84 7.12 -0.82
CA SER A 117 -3.93 7.65 0.00
C SER A 117 -3.43 8.69 1.01
N LEU A 118 -4.23 9.75 1.24
CA LEU A 118 -3.86 10.79 2.21
C LEU A 118 -3.65 10.24 3.64
N ASN A 119 -4.45 9.24 4.05
CA ASN A 119 -4.29 8.63 5.37
C ASN A 119 -3.03 7.76 5.44
N GLY A 120 -2.70 7.06 4.35
CA GLY A 120 -1.48 6.27 4.28
C GLY A 120 -0.23 7.14 4.27
N LEU A 121 -0.22 8.23 3.51
CA LEU A 121 0.87 9.22 3.50
C LEU A 121 1.11 9.83 4.88
N LYS A 122 0.04 10.23 5.58
CA LYS A 122 0.14 10.74 6.97
C LYS A 122 0.71 9.69 7.92
N ALA A 123 0.28 8.44 7.80
CA ALA A 123 0.77 7.34 8.62
C ALA A 123 2.27 7.07 8.36
N ALA A 124 2.70 7.01 7.09
CA ALA A 124 4.08 6.79 6.71
C ALA A 124 5.01 7.91 7.21
N ARG A 125 4.59 9.16 7.01
CA ARG A 125 5.34 10.32 7.51
C ARG A 125 5.43 10.35 9.03
N SER A 126 4.34 10.03 9.73
CA SER A 126 4.32 9.94 11.19
C SER A 126 5.16 8.77 11.74
N ALA A 127 5.37 7.73 10.95
CA ALA A 127 6.29 6.62 11.27
C ALA A 127 7.76 6.98 11.08
N GLY A 128 8.08 8.09 10.41
CA GLY A 128 9.46 8.53 10.15
C GLY A 128 10.12 7.86 8.95
N THR A 129 9.34 7.32 8.01
CA THR A 129 9.84 6.69 6.78
C THR A 129 10.12 7.73 5.69
N TYR A 130 10.89 7.35 4.65
CA TYR A 130 10.96 8.11 3.41
C TYR A 130 9.70 7.84 2.58
N VAL A 131 8.96 8.88 2.20
CA VAL A 131 7.63 8.77 1.61
C VAL A 131 7.63 9.13 0.13
N VAL A 132 7.27 8.19 -0.72
CA VAL A 132 7.02 8.40 -2.15
C VAL A 132 5.53 8.31 -2.39
N ALA A 133 4.91 9.44 -2.75
CA ALA A 133 3.50 9.49 -3.08
C ALA A 133 3.26 9.09 -4.53
N LEU A 134 2.21 8.28 -4.75
CA LEU A 134 1.68 7.93 -6.07
C LEU A 134 0.42 8.76 -6.34
N THR A 135 0.27 9.28 -7.56
CA THR A 135 -0.89 10.10 -7.97
C THR A 135 -2.05 9.26 -8.50
N THR A 136 -2.15 7.98 -8.07
CA THR A 136 -3.17 7.04 -8.55
C THR A 136 -4.56 7.26 -7.95
N SER A 137 -4.65 7.79 -6.72
CA SER A 137 -5.90 8.01 -5.98
C SER A 137 -6.15 9.48 -5.63
N CYS A 138 -5.11 10.31 -5.61
CA CYS A 138 -5.16 11.72 -5.24
C CYS A 138 -4.33 12.55 -6.23
N THR A 139 -4.62 13.86 -6.33
CA THR A 139 -3.86 14.79 -7.16
C THR A 139 -2.48 15.08 -6.56
N GLU A 140 -1.52 15.49 -7.41
CA GLU A 140 -0.19 15.91 -6.95
C GLU A 140 -0.26 17.01 -5.89
N GLN A 141 -1.16 17.99 -6.05
CA GLN A 141 -1.34 19.10 -5.10
C GLN A 141 -1.74 18.61 -3.70
N GLU A 142 -2.52 17.53 -3.61
CA GLU A 142 -2.97 16.95 -2.34
C GLU A 142 -1.88 16.15 -1.66
N VAL A 143 -1.06 15.41 -2.43
CA VAL A 143 -0.07 14.48 -1.88
C VAL A 143 1.31 15.11 -1.63
N ALA A 144 1.71 16.11 -2.43
CA ALA A 144 3.03 16.72 -2.35
C ALA A 144 3.41 17.24 -0.94
N PRO A 145 2.50 17.86 -0.14
CA PRO A 145 2.85 18.30 1.21
C PRO A 145 3.16 17.17 2.20
N LEU A 146 2.81 15.92 1.85
CA LEU A 146 2.91 14.74 2.71
C LEU A 146 4.04 13.78 2.26
N ALA A 147 4.72 14.07 1.16
CA ALA A 147 5.71 13.19 0.55
C ALA A 147 7.08 13.85 0.42
N ASP A 148 8.12 13.04 0.38
CA ASP A 148 9.48 13.44 0.04
C ASP A 148 9.68 13.44 -1.49
N ARG A 149 8.90 12.62 -2.19
CA ARG A 149 8.85 12.54 -3.66
C ARG A 149 7.43 12.21 -4.13
N VAL A 150 7.05 12.73 -5.32
CA VAL A 150 5.79 12.41 -5.99
C VAL A 150 6.08 11.78 -7.34
N VAL A 151 5.33 10.74 -7.70
CA VAL A 151 5.44 10.01 -8.98
C VAL A 151 4.08 9.50 -9.41
N ASP A 152 3.90 9.23 -10.72
CA ASP A 152 2.64 8.72 -11.25
C ASP A 152 2.57 7.19 -11.25
N ASN A 153 3.73 6.52 -11.34
CA ASN A 153 3.83 5.06 -11.47
C ASN A 153 5.26 4.58 -11.13
N PHE A 154 5.55 3.29 -11.39
CA PHE A 154 6.83 2.65 -11.07
C PHE A 154 7.78 2.48 -12.27
N VAL A 155 7.43 2.94 -13.46
CA VAL A 155 8.21 2.67 -14.69
C VAL A 155 9.65 3.16 -14.55
N ASP A 156 9.87 4.38 -14.06
CA ASP A 156 11.20 4.96 -13.92
C ASP A 156 12.03 4.29 -12.82
N PHE A 157 11.39 3.78 -11.76
CA PHE A 157 12.08 3.08 -10.68
C PHE A 157 12.64 1.74 -11.12
N ALA A 158 11.93 0.99 -11.95
CA ALA A 158 12.42 -0.27 -12.50
C ALA A 158 13.68 -0.06 -13.35
N ALA A 159 13.71 1.01 -14.14
CA ALA A 159 14.88 1.38 -14.94
C ALA A 159 16.08 1.78 -14.05
N CYS A 160 15.87 2.56 -13.00
CA CYS A 160 16.92 2.94 -12.05
C CYS A 160 17.56 1.74 -11.36
N LEU A 161 16.77 0.79 -10.86
CA LEU A 161 17.29 -0.41 -10.18
C LEU A 161 18.10 -1.31 -11.11
N ALA A 162 17.71 -1.41 -12.37
CA ALA A 162 18.48 -2.16 -13.37
C ALA A 162 19.91 -1.59 -13.57
N LEU A 163 20.09 -0.29 -13.37
CA LEU A 163 21.42 0.34 -13.40
C LEU A 163 22.26 -0.03 -12.17
N PHE A 164 21.65 0.01 -10.97
CA PHE A 164 22.36 -0.38 -9.73
C PHE A 164 22.77 -1.84 -9.68
N SER A 165 21.96 -2.74 -10.25
CA SER A 165 22.28 -4.17 -10.31
C SER A 165 23.49 -4.45 -11.21
N ARG A 166 23.70 -3.66 -12.27
CA ARG A 166 24.83 -3.80 -13.19
C ARG A 166 26.15 -3.28 -12.60
N GLU A 167 26.14 -2.32 -11.69
CA GLU A 167 27.34 -1.80 -11.04
C GLU A 167 27.89 -2.74 -9.96
N LYS A 168 27.04 -3.55 -9.30
CA LYS A 168 27.48 -4.56 -8.32
C LYS A 168 28.08 -5.83 -8.94
N MET A 169 27.96 -6.02 -10.25
CA MET A 169 28.52 -7.17 -10.99
C MET A 169 29.86 -6.86 -11.70
N ARG A 170 30.47 -5.70 -11.45
CA ARG A 170 31.82 -5.33 -11.91
C ARG A 170 32.76 -5.19 -10.71
#